data_153d4bb67e804381468ffde02fedfc83
#
_entry.id   153d4bb67e804381468ffde02fedfc83
#
_cell.length_a   1.000
_cell.length_b   1.000
_cell.length_c   1.000
_cell.angle_alpha   90.00
_cell.angle_beta   90.00
_cell.angle_gamma   90.00
#
_symmetry.space_group_name_H-M   'P 1'
#
loop_
_entity.id
_entity.type
_entity.pdbx_description
1 polymer ?
#
loop_
_entity_poly.entity_id
_entity_poly.type
_entity_poly.pdbx_seq_one_letter_code
_entity_poly.pdbx_strand_id
1 'polypeptide(L)'
;SALPPRANGVNKPVVFYGTSVTHGGCASRPGLSFVNILGRNLDVPVVNLGFSGSGKMEYEMSEHISKIDASCFVLDCLWNMRMKPKTGLPEYEPFIRNLRAKRPDVPIIMAGQCDVFLRPTDARENFARKIYDKLIAEGWKDLYFLSNEGMLGYDGEGTVDGAHPNDIGMVYMAD
;
A
#
# COMPACT_ATOMS: atom_id res chain seq x y z
N SER A 1 -5.63 31.90 -4.38
CA SER A 1 -6.10 31.91 -2.99
C SER A 1 -5.53 30.69 -2.28
N ALA A 2 -4.98 30.86 -1.08
CA ALA A 2 -4.54 29.74 -0.26
C ALA A 2 -5.76 28.89 0.11
N LEU A 3 -5.60 27.56 0.05
CA LEU A 3 -6.63 26.64 0.54
C LEU A 3 -6.80 26.85 2.05
N PRO A 4 -8.02 26.71 2.60
CA PRO A 4 -8.23 26.78 4.03
C PRO A 4 -7.42 25.68 4.75
N PRO A 5 -7.10 25.88 6.04
CA PRO A 5 -6.50 24.81 6.86
C PRO A 5 -7.39 23.57 6.87
N ARG A 6 -6.77 22.38 7.01
CA ARG A 6 -7.51 21.12 7.08
C ARG A 6 -8.44 21.10 8.28
N ALA A 7 -9.68 20.68 8.06
CA ALA A 7 -10.72 20.72 9.08
C ALA A 7 -10.47 19.69 10.21
N ASN A 8 -9.85 18.55 9.90
CA ASN A 8 -9.62 17.45 10.85
C ASN A 8 -8.37 17.63 11.74
N GLY A 9 -7.54 18.66 11.51
CA GLY A 9 -6.33 18.91 12.28
C GLY A 9 -5.19 17.90 12.08
N VAL A 10 -5.35 16.91 11.18
CA VAL A 10 -4.32 15.91 10.89
C VAL A 10 -3.23 16.53 10.01
N ASN A 11 -2.04 16.74 10.59
CA ASN A 11 -0.92 17.38 9.90
C ASN A 11 0.15 16.38 9.42
N LYS A 12 0.21 15.17 10.01
CA LYS A 12 1.16 14.13 9.60
C LYS A 12 0.60 13.34 8.42
N PRO A 13 1.42 13.07 7.39
CA PRO A 13 0.93 12.39 6.20
C PRO A 13 0.68 10.90 6.44
N VAL A 14 -0.27 10.35 5.68
CA VAL A 14 -0.28 8.92 5.38
C VAL A 14 0.72 8.68 4.25
N VAL A 15 1.68 7.78 4.49
CA VAL A 15 2.76 7.46 3.53
C VAL A 15 2.44 6.15 2.84
N PHE A 16 2.29 6.20 1.53
CA PHE A 16 2.08 5.02 0.67
C PHE A 16 3.39 4.65 0.00
N TYR A 17 3.90 3.47 0.26
CA TYR A 17 5.04 2.89 -0.46
C TYR A 17 4.56 1.70 -1.28
N GLY A 18 4.83 1.77 -2.59
CA GLY A 18 4.29 0.73 -3.47
C GLY A 18 4.81 0.75 -4.90
N THR A 19 3.95 0.34 -5.80
CA THR A 19 4.24 -0.03 -7.18
C THR A 19 3.76 1.02 -8.21
N SER A 20 3.58 0.62 -9.48
CA SER A 20 2.89 1.39 -10.51
C SER A 20 1.43 1.67 -10.13
N VAL A 21 0.80 0.78 -9.38
CA VAL A 21 -0.57 0.94 -8.87
C VAL A 21 -0.62 2.11 -7.89
N THR A 22 0.23 2.11 -6.87
CA THR A 22 0.36 3.22 -5.91
C THR A 22 0.72 4.53 -6.60
N HIS A 23 1.64 4.48 -7.59
CA HIS A 23 2.00 5.64 -8.40
C HIS A 23 0.79 6.27 -9.10
N GLY A 24 -0.20 5.44 -9.48
CA GLY A 24 -1.34 5.86 -10.29
C GLY A 24 -1.02 5.79 -11.79
N GLY A 25 -0.24 4.79 -12.22
CA GLY A 25 0.33 4.69 -13.57
C GLY A 25 -0.69 4.69 -14.72
N CYS A 26 -1.92 4.24 -14.47
CA CYS A 26 -3.00 4.23 -15.46
C CYS A 26 -4.17 5.15 -15.10
N ALA A 27 -4.02 6.01 -14.09
CA ALA A 27 -4.93 7.12 -13.87
C ALA A 27 -4.77 8.18 -14.97
N SER A 28 -5.87 8.76 -15.44
CA SER A 28 -5.85 9.77 -16.53
C SER A 28 -5.13 11.06 -16.13
N ARG A 29 -4.98 11.32 -14.84
CA ARG A 29 -4.24 12.46 -14.27
C ARG A 29 -3.77 12.15 -12.84
N PRO A 30 -2.71 12.78 -12.34
CA PRO A 30 -2.15 12.50 -11.01
C PRO A 30 -3.18 12.61 -9.87
N GLY A 31 -4.09 13.57 -9.94
CA GLY A 31 -5.14 13.75 -8.93
C GLY A 31 -6.16 12.60 -8.85
N LEU A 32 -6.16 11.66 -9.78
CA LEU A 32 -7.03 10.48 -9.79
C LEU A 32 -6.31 9.20 -9.35
N SER A 33 -5.03 9.25 -8.93
CA SER A 33 -4.47 8.11 -8.20
C SER A 33 -5.27 7.88 -6.91
N PHE A 34 -5.49 6.62 -6.52
CA PHE A 34 -6.26 6.30 -5.31
C PHE A 34 -5.66 6.96 -4.07
N VAL A 35 -4.34 7.10 -4.00
CA VAL A 35 -3.64 7.82 -2.92
C VAL A 35 -4.11 9.27 -2.81
N ASN A 36 -4.21 9.97 -3.95
CA ASN A 36 -4.66 11.36 -3.96
C ASN A 36 -6.17 11.49 -3.74
N ILE A 37 -6.96 10.50 -4.17
CA ILE A 37 -8.40 10.45 -3.86
C ILE A 37 -8.59 10.29 -2.36
N LEU A 38 -7.92 9.32 -1.71
CA LEU A 38 -7.95 9.11 -0.27
C LEU A 38 -7.55 10.37 0.50
N GLY A 39 -6.47 11.02 0.09
CA GLY A 39 -6.04 12.27 0.73
C GLY A 39 -7.11 13.36 0.74
N ARG A 40 -7.90 13.45 -0.35
CA ARG A 40 -9.04 14.40 -0.43
C ARG A 40 -10.24 13.93 0.37
N ASN A 41 -10.60 12.65 0.27
CA ASN A 41 -11.80 12.11 0.93
C ASN A 41 -11.66 12.15 2.46
N LEU A 42 -10.46 11.85 2.96
CA LEU A 42 -10.16 11.84 4.40
C LEU A 42 -9.66 13.18 4.92
N ASP A 43 -9.45 14.17 4.03
CA ASP A 43 -8.84 15.47 4.35
C ASP A 43 -7.50 15.33 5.11
N VAL A 44 -6.63 14.40 4.67
CA VAL A 44 -5.30 14.15 5.26
C VAL A 44 -4.19 14.41 4.26
N PRO A 45 -2.99 14.85 4.69
CA PRO A 45 -1.83 14.87 3.82
C PRO A 45 -1.46 13.45 3.39
N VAL A 46 -1.05 13.29 2.15
CA VAL A 46 -0.54 12.01 1.64
C VAL A 46 0.84 12.19 1.03
N VAL A 47 1.68 11.18 1.19
CA VAL A 47 2.96 11.05 0.49
C VAL A 47 2.89 9.81 -0.37
N ASN A 48 2.92 10.00 -1.68
CA ASN A 48 2.89 8.90 -2.64
C ASN A 48 4.32 8.53 -3.05
N LEU A 49 4.78 7.37 -2.57
CA LEU A 49 6.05 6.75 -2.92
C LEU A 49 5.81 5.48 -3.77
N GLY A 50 4.98 5.62 -4.79
CA GLY A 50 4.78 4.60 -5.80
C GLY A 50 5.95 4.58 -6.79
N PHE A 51 6.69 3.47 -6.84
CA PHE A 51 7.82 3.26 -7.73
C PHE A 51 7.49 2.14 -8.73
N SER A 52 7.03 2.53 -9.92
CA SER A 52 6.65 1.61 -10.98
C SER A 52 7.77 0.61 -11.31
N GLY A 53 7.48 -0.68 -11.16
CA GLY A 53 8.47 -1.77 -11.38
C GLY A 53 9.53 -1.91 -10.28
N SER A 54 9.67 -0.95 -9.34
CA SER A 54 10.81 -0.85 -8.43
C SER A 54 10.48 -0.80 -6.93
N GLY A 55 9.23 -0.65 -6.54
CA GLY A 55 8.82 -0.78 -5.12
C GLY A 55 8.81 -2.25 -4.71
N LYS A 56 9.88 -2.73 -4.05
CA LYS A 56 10.11 -4.16 -3.77
C LYS A 56 10.45 -4.46 -2.32
N MET A 57 10.25 -3.48 -1.44
CA MET A 57 10.54 -3.60 0.00
C MET A 57 12.02 -3.86 0.29
N GLU A 58 12.92 -3.22 -0.44
CA GLU A 58 14.33 -3.22 -0.15
C GLU A 58 14.59 -2.65 1.26
N TYR A 59 15.46 -3.30 2.04
CA TYR A 59 15.70 -2.92 3.43
C TYR A 59 16.09 -1.45 3.58
N GLU A 60 16.91 -0.93 2.67
CA GLU A 60 17.38 0.46 2.65
C GLU A 60 16.21 1.45 2.49
N MET A 61 15.16 1.07 1.76
CA MET A 61 13.96 1.90 1.63
C MET A 61 13.21 2.04 2.96
N SER A 62 13.23 1.01 3.82
CA SER A 62 12.64 1.13 5.15
C SER A 62 13.37 2.16 6.02
N GLU A 63 14.70 2.28 5.89
CA GLU A 63 15.52 3.30 6.55
C GLU A 63 15.17 4.72 6.08
N HIS A 64 14.89 4.89 4.78
CA HIS A 64 14.51 6.19 4.23
C HIS A 64 13.08 6.57 4.60
N ILE A 65 12.13 5.66 4.43
CA ILE A 65 10.70 5.89 4.71
C ILE A 65 10.48 6.17 6.20
N SER A 66 11.19 5.48 7.07
CA SER A 66 11.08 5.69 8.51
C SER A 66 11.46 7.10 8.99
N LYS A 67 12.17 7.89 8.18
CA LYS A 67 12.51 9.30 8.49
C LYS A 67 11.32 10.24 8.33
N ILE A 68 10.27 9.82 7.62
CA ILE A 68 9.06 10.62 7.44
C ILE A 68 8.24 10.56 8.74
N ASP A 69 7.83 11.69 9.26
CA ASP A 69 6.95 11.78 10.42
C ASP A 69 5.50 11.51 10.00
N ALA A 70 5.21 10.23 9.77
CA ALA A 70 3.94 9.74 9.24
C ALA A 70 2.89 9.52 10.33
N SER A 71 1.62 9.65 9.94
CA SER A 71 0.47 9.19 10.75
C SER A 71 0.15 7.71 10.52
N CYS A 72 0.50 7.18 9.33
CA CYS A 72 0.31 5.78 8.96
C CYS A 72 1.23 5.42 7.78
N PHE A 73 1.68 4.18 7.69
CA PHE A 73 2.35 3.62 6.53
C PHE A 73 1.46 2.59 5.84
N VAL A 74 1.31 2.71 4.52
CA VAL A 74 0.62 1.74 3.66
C VAL A 74 1.64 1.12 2.72
N LEU A 75 1.77 -0.21 2.75
CA LEU A 75 2.77 -0.98 2.01
C LEU A 75 2.08 -1.80 0.91
N ASP A 76 2.19 -1.35 -0.35
CA ASP A 76 1.55 -1.93 -1.54
C ASP A 76 2.60 -2.35 -2.58
N CYS A 77 3.47 -3.31 -2.21
CA CYS A 77 4.61 -3.69 -3.03
C CYS A 77 4.50 -5.08 -3.71
N LEU A 78 3.47 -5.87 -3.40
CA LEU A 78 3.41 -7.28 -3.79
C LEU A 78 3.53 -7.51 -5.30
N TRP A 79 2.98 -6.61 -6.15
CA TRP A 79 3.08 -6.72 -7.61
C TRP A 79 4.52 -6.76 -8.13
N ASN A 80 5.42 -6.01 -7.51
CA ASN A 80 6.81 -5.94 -7.96
C ASN A 80 7.72 -6.98 -7.31
N MET A 81 7.23 -7.67 -6.28
CA MET A 81 8.01 -8.68 -5.56
C MET A 81 7.96 -10.03 -6.25
N ARG A 82 9.12 -10.69 -6.35
CA ARG A 82 9.23 -11.99 -6.99
C ARG A 82 9.32 -13.10 -5.95
N MET A 83 8.32 -13.99 -5.95
CA MET A 83 8.37 -15.21 -5.13
C MET A 83 9.58 -16.06 -5.46
N LYS A 84 10.40 -16.35 -4.47
CA LYS A 84 11.54 -17.27 -4.57
C LYS A 84 11.12 -18.65 -4.07
N PRO A 85 11.42 -19.75 -4.78
CA PRO A 85 10.87 -21.09 -4.45
C PRO A 85 11.14 -21.55 -3.02
N LYS A 86 12.31 -21.19 -2.45
CA LYS A 86 12.70 -21.64 -1.11
C LYS A 86 12.43 -20.64 0.01
N THR A 87 12.41 -19.34 -0.29
CA THR A 87 12.40 -18.26 0.72
C THR A 87 11.19 -17.34 0.62
N GLY A 88 10.29 -17.56 -0.35
CA GLY A 88 9.12 -16.72 -0.55
C GLY A 88 9.51 -15.29 -0.96
N LEU A 89 9.11 -14.32 -0.17
CA LEU A 89 9.46 -12.89 -0.31
C LEU A 89 10.44 -12.50 0.81
N PRO A 90 11.74 -12.76 0.66
CA PRO A 90 12.70 -12.64 1.76
C PRO A 90 12.89 -11.19 2.24
N GLU A 91 12.60 -10.20 1.42
CA GLU A 91 12.69 -8.79 1.75
C GLU A 91 11.49 -8.29 2.59
N TYR A 92 10.34 -8.99 2.54
CA TYR A 92 9.05 -8.51 3.04
C TYR A 92 9.04 -8.32 4.56
N GLU A 93 9.34 -9.38 5.32
CA GLU A 93 9.34 -9.33 6.79
C GLU A 93 10.44 -8.43 7.35
N PRO A 94 11.71 -8.49 6.88
CA PRO A 94 12.78 -7.60 7.37
C PRO A 94 12.45 -6.11 7.19
N PHE A 95 11.84 -5.71 6.08
CA PHE A 95 11.39 -4.34 5.85
C PHE A 95 10.40 -3.88 6.93
N ILE A 96 9.34 -4.68 7.17
CA ILE A 96 8.29 -4.36 8.13
C ILE A 96 8.85 -4.28 9.55
N ARG A 97 9.73 -5.21 9.92
CA ARG A 97 10.38 -5.21 11.24
C ARG A 97 11.24 -3.98 11.45
N ASN A 98 12.03 -3.59 10.45
CA ASN A 98 12.85 -2.39 10.55
C ASN A 98 11.99 -1.12 10.64
N LEU A 99 10.94 -1.02 9.83
CA LEU A 99 10.02 0.12 9.88
C LEU A 99 9.37 0.24 11.26
N ARG A 100 8.88 -0.86 11.84
CA ARG A 100 8.31 -0.90 13.20
C ARG A 100 9.33 -0.54 14.28
N ALA A 101 10.57 -1.04 14.17
CA ALA A 101 11.63 -0.72 15.13
C ALA A 101 11.97 0.78 15.15
N LYS A 102 11.90 1.45 14.01
CA LYS A 102 12.13 2.90 13.87
C LYS A 102 10.91 3.73 14.23
N ARG A 103 9.71 3.19 14.04
CA ARG A 103 8.42 3.87 14.26
C ARG A 103 7.48 2.95 15.06
N PRO A 104 7.73 2.78 16.37
CA PRO A 104 7.02 1.80 17.20
C PRO A 104 5.51 2.06 17.31
N ASP A 105 5.10 3.32 17.30
CA ASP A 105 3.72 3.73 17.56
C ASP A 105 2.93 4.12 16.30
N VAL A 106 3.53 3.98 15.11
CA VAL A 106 2.87 4.37 13.86
C VAL A 106 2.17 3.15 13.25
N PRO A 107 0.87 3.22 12.94
CA PRO A 107 0.15 2.17 12.26
C PRO A 107 0.78 1.76 10.92
N ILE A 108 0.79 0.47 10.64
CA ILE A 108 1.25 -0.09 9.37
C ILE A 108 0.11 -0.90 8.75
N ILE A 109 -0.25 -0.59 7.51
CA ILE A 109 -1.20 -1.35 6.70
C ILE A 109 -0.42 -2.12 5.65
N MET A 110 -0.50 -3.45 5.68
CA MET A 110 0.02 -4.35 4.67
C MET A 110 -1.08 -4.57 3.64
N ALA A 111 -0.94 -4.00 2.44
CA ALA A 111 -1.93 -4.12 1.38
C ALA A 111 -1.71 -5.39 0.55
N GLY A 112 -2.81 -6.07 0.25
CA GLY A 112 -2.87 -7.14 -0.73
C GLY A 112 -2.62 -6.62 -2.15
N GLN A 113 -2.43 -7.54 -3.06
CA GLN A 113 -2.19 -7.23 -4.47
C GLN A 113 -3.52 -7.03 -5.19
N CYS A 114 -3.83 -5.83 -5.67
CA CYS A 114 -5.03 -5.62 -6.49
C CYS A 114 -5.00 -6.50 -7.74
N ASP A 115 -6.06 -7.24 -7.99
CA ASP A 115 -6.20 -8.16 -9.13
C ASP A 115 -7.70 -8.36 -9.41
N VAL A 116 -8.10 -8.23 -10.66
CA VAL A 116 -9.49 -8.47 -11.11
C VAL A 116 -9.89 -9.94 -10.95
N PHE A 117 -8.94 -10.84 -11.11
CA PHE A 117 -9.25 -12.28 -11.08
C PHE A 117 -9.42 -12.85 -9.68
N LEU A 118 -9.31 -12.04 -8.63
CA LEU A 118 -9.53 -12.43 -7.23
C LEU A 118 -8.99 -13.85 -6.97
N ARG A 119 -7.73 -14.09 -7.34
CA ARG A 119 -7.14 -15.41 -7.16
C ARG A 119 -6.95 -15.67 -5.67
N PRO A 120 -7.83 -16.44 -5.01
CA PRO A 120 -7.70 -16.72 -3.58
C PRO A 120 -6.38 -17.42 -3.24
N THR A 121 -5.62 -17.76 -4.27
CA THR A 121 -4.39 -18.54 -4.22
C THR A 121 -3.17 -17.75 -4.71
N ASP A 122 -3.22 -16.43 -4.82
CA ASP A 122 -1.99 -15.69 -5.14
C ASP A 122 -0.94 -15.96 -4.07
N ALA A 123 0.16 -16.56 -4.51
CA ALA A 123 1.21 -17.02 -3.60
C ALA A 123 1.85 -15.87 -2.81
N ARG A 124 1.87 -14.65 -3.36
CA ARG A 124 2.44 -13.46 -2.71
C ARG A 124 1.52 -12.95 -1.61
N GLU A 125 0.22 -12.85 -1.87
CA GLU A 125 -0.75 -12.43 -0.86
C GLU A 125 -0.84 -13.45 0.28
N ASN A 126 -0.88 -14.75 -0.03
CA ASN A 126 -0.86 -15.80 0.97
C ASN A 126 0.42 -15.78 1.82
N PHE A 127 1.57 -15.46 1.21
CA PHE A 127 2.81 -15.28 1.95
C PHE A 127 2.74 -14.05 2.87
N ALA A 128 2.28 -12.92 2.35
CA ALA A 128 2.13 -11.69 3.12
C ALA A 128 1.16 -11.88 4.29
N ARG A 129 0.04 -12.58 4.09
CA ARG A 129 -0.92 -12.93 5.14
C ARG A 129 -0.27 -13.78 6.24
N LYS A 130 0.53 -14.78 5.88
CA LYS A 130 1.26 -15.60 6.87
C LYS A 130 2.25 -14.78 7.69
N ILE A 131 2.92 -13.80 7.08
CA ILE A 131 3.79 -12.88 7.81
C ILE A 131 2.98 -11.99 8.75
N TYR A 132 1.85 -11.45 8.29
CA TYR A 132 0.93 -10.70 9.14
C TYR A 132 0.49 -11.52 10.35
N ASP A 133 -0.04 -12.73 10.15
CA ASP A 133 -0.52 -13.62 11.21
C ASP A 133 0.59 -13.94 12.22
N LYS A 134 1.82 -14.19 11.73
CA LYS A 134 3.01 -14.40 12.56
C LYS A 134 3.30 -13.18 13.46
N LEU A 135 3.31 -11.98 12.88
CA LEU A 135 3.60 -10.75 13.63
C LEU A 135 2.51 -10.45 14.67
N ILE A 136 1.23 -10.70 14.34
CA ILE A 136 0.14 -10.59 15.31
C ILE A 136 0.31 -11.60 16.45
N ALA A 137 0.70 -12.85 16.15
CA ALA A 137 0.98 -13.87 17.17
C ALA A 137 2.17 -13.52 18.08
N GLU A 138 3.13 -12.74 17.57
CA GLU A 138 4.22 -12.15 18.34
C GLU A 138 3.79 -10.96 19.23
N GLY A 139 2.51 -10.57 19.17
CA GLY A 139 1.95 -9.49 20.01
C GLY A 139 2.02 -8.10 19.40
N TRP A 140 2.27 -7.98 18.10
CA TRP A 140 2.30 -6.69 17.41
C TRP A 140 0.90 -6.03 17.44
N LYS A 141 0.89 -4.74 17.73
CA LYS A 141 -0.29 -3.88 17.68
C LYS A 141 -0.18 -2.92 16.50
N ASP A 142 -1.31 -2.30 16.13
CA ASP A 142 -1.38 -1.30 15.06
C ASP A 142 -0.76 -1.79 13.75
N LEU A 143 -0.92 -3.08 13.48
CA LEU A 143 -0.61 -3.74 12.22
C LEU A 143 -1.92 -4.25 11.61
N TYR A 144 -2.16 -3.92 10.37
CA TYR A 144 -3.40 -4.24 9.66
C TYR A 144 -3.08 -4.91 8.34
N PHE A 145 -3.98 -5.78 7.90
CA PHE A 145 -3.89 -6.39 6.57
C PHE A 145 -5.15 -6.04 5.77
N LEU A 146 -4.94 -5.38 4.63
CA LEU A 146 -5.99 -5.08 3.67
C LEU A 146 -5.94 -6.13 2.56
N SER A 147 -6.99 -6.96 2.46
CA SER A 147 -7.11 -7.97 1.40
C SER A 147 -7.28 -7.30 0.03
N ASN A 148 -6.93 -8.02 -1.03
CA ASN A 148 -7.17 -7.58 -2.41
C ASN A 148 -8.65 -7.67 -2.83
N GLU A 149 -9.49 -8.24 -2.02
CA GLU A 149 -10.91 -8.47 -2.34
C GLU A 149 -11.63 -7.15 -2.63
N GLY A 150 -12.21 -7.06 -3.83
CA GLY A 150 -12.99 -5.90 -4.25
C GLY A 150 -12.18 -4.64 -4.66
N MET A 151 -10.85 -4.64 -4.52
CA MET A 151 -10.02 -3.46 -4.83
C MET A 151 -10.21 -2.90 -6.25
N LEU A 152 -10.53 -3.74 -7.23
CA LEU A 152 -10.78 -3.32 -8.61
C LEU A 152 -12.25 -3.49 -9.04
N GLY A 153 -13.17 -3.66 -8.08
CA GLY A 153 -14.55 -4.06 -8.37
C GLY A 153 -14.66 -5.53 -8.77
N TYR A 154 -15.88 -5.93 -9.19
CA TYR A 154 -16.18 -7.32 -9.52
C TYR A 154 -16.63 -7.52 -10.97
N ASP A 155 -16.70 -6.45 -11.75
CA ASP A 155 -17.22 -6.41 -13.12
C ASP A 155 -16.12 -6.39 -14.19
N GLY A 156 -14.86 -6.22 -13.78
CA GLY A 156 -13.71 -6.11 -14.67
C GLY A 156 -13.49 -4.71 -15.25
N GLU A 157 -14.37 -3.75 -14.97
CA GLU A 157 -14.29 -2.39 -15.51
C GLU A 157 -13.25 -1.51 -14.80
N GLY A 158 -12.77 -1.93 -13.62
CA GLY A 158 -11.82 -1.18 -12.80
C GLY A 158 -10.37 -1.21 -13.28
N THR A 159 -10.05 -1.81 -14.42
CA THR A 159 -8.65 -2.03 -14.84
C THR A 159 -8.45 -1.90 -16.34
N VAL A 160 -7.20 -1.61 -16.75
CA VAL A 160 -6.81 -1.56 -18.18
C VAL A 160 -6.25 -2.87 -18.70
N ASP A 161 -5.73 -3.75 -17.83
CA ASP A 161 -4.99 -4.97 -18.21
C ASP A 161 -5.21 -6.16 -17.23
N GLY A 162 -6.16 -6.03 -16.32
CA GLY A 162 -6.43 -7.02 -15.26
C GLY A 162 -5.69 -6.74 -13.95
N ALA A 163 -4.73 -5.81 -13.93
CA ALA A 163 -3.88 -5.50 -12.78
C ALA A 163 -3.79 -4.01 -12.47
N HIS A 164 -3.58 -3.17 -13.49
CA HIS A 164 -3.44 -1.74 -13.31
C HIS A 164 -4.81 -1.06 -13.31
N PRO A 165 -5.19 -0.39 -12.21
CA PRO A 165 -6.46 0.30 -12.13
C PRO A 165 -6.51 1.49 -13.10
N ASN A 166 -7.64 1.61 -13.83
CA ASN A 166 -8.03 2.82 -14.52
C ASN A 166 -8.69 3.82 -13.54
N ASP A 167 -9.26 4.92 -14.04
CA ASP A 167 -9.89 5.93 -13.16
C ASP A 167 -11.00 5.34 -12.27
N ILE A 168 -11.78 4.38 -12.77
CA ILE A 168 -12.84 3.70 -12.01
C ILE A 168 -12.22 2.84 -10.90
N GLY A 169 -11.22 2.03 -11.24
CA GLY A 169 -10.52 1.19 -10.26
C GLY A 169 -9.78 2.01 -9.21
N MET A 170 -9.25 3.18 -9.56
CA MET A 170 -8.66 4.10 -8.59
C MET A 170 -9.69 4.62 -7.57
N VAL A 171 -10.95 4.82 -8.00
CA VAL A 171 -12.04 5.16 -7.08
C VAL A 171 -12.38 3.97 -6.21
N TYR A 172 -12.54 2.75 -6.77
CA TYR A 172 -12.80 1.55 -5.98
C TYR A 172 -11.74 1.29 -4.91
N MET A 173 -10.45 1.50 -5.25
CA MET A 173 -9.37 1.34 -4.27
C MET A 173 -9.38 2.42 -3.17
N ALA A 174 -10.06 3.53 -3.39
CA ALA A 174 -10.13 4.64 -2.44
C ALA A 174 -11.41 4.62 -1.57
N ASP A 175 -12.35 3.73 -1.86
CA ASP A 175 -13.57 3.52 -1.08
C ASP A 175 -13.35 2.49 0.05
#